data_0e638efe52cc0c050754493d52c58ec7
#
_entry.id   0e638efe52cc0c050754493d52c58ec7
#
_cell.length_a   1.000
_cell.length_b   1.000
_cell.length_c   1.000
_cell.angle_alpha   90.00
_cell.angle_beta   90.00
_cell.angle_gamma   90.00
#
_symmetry.space_group_name_H-M   'P 1'
#
loop_
_entity.id
_entity.type
_entity.pdbx_description
1 polymer ?
#
loop_
_entity_poly.entity_id
_entity_poly.type
_entity_poly.pdbx_seq_one_letter_code
_entity_poly.pdbx_strand_id
1 'polypeptide(L)'
;KRITQGISRGPTKKLTELGLIERIIGQKKPRISLRKFIKQSSEALSELKPCFMMSPLTLAELVRSQEDLFDLLIIDEASQMRMQDAIGGLARSSQCVIVGDPQQLAPSDFFAVTEQEDTEEDLVEESILDLALTRFKPMRMLRWHYRSRNEKLINFSNHHFYENQLIIPPSPSINKAIHHNFAKALYKGKINNQEKDALVGGLLDFMKKNIRKNDNDKKSKSCLVVTMNIFQQELIEEELRLRETKEGYISDYIKSWDNTLEKFEVKNLESVQGDERDAIFISTLFGPN
;
A
#
# COMPACT_ATOMS: atom_id res chain seq x y z
N LYS A 1 -5.42 -21.73 -27.98
CA LYS A 1 -4.18 -22.45 -27.64
C LYS A 1 -4.57 -23.61 -26.73
N ARG A 2 -4.13 -24.83 -27.00
CA ARG A 2 -4.40 -25.99 -26.15
C ARG A 2 -3.45 -25.89 -24.95
N ILE A 3 -3.99 -25.85 -23.74
CA ILE A 3 -3.18 -25.79 -22.51
C ILE A 3 -2.42 -27.11 -22.38
N THR A 4 -1.13 -27.03 -22.13
CA THR A 4 -0.29 -28.20 -21.88
C THR A 4 -0.73 -28.88 -20.60
N GLN A 5 -0.80 -30.21 -20.60
CA GLN A 5 -1.21 -30.95 -19.40
C GLN A 5 -0.14 -30.97 -18.30
N GLY A 6 1.05 -30.45 -18.59
CA GLY A 6 2.21 -30.51 -17.71
C GLY A 6 2.84 -31.91 -17.66
N ILE A 7 3.83 -32.09 -16.80
CA ILE A 7 4.54 -33.36 -16.68
C ILE A 7 3.66 -34.43 -16.04
N SER A 8 3.48 -35.54 -16.73
CA SER A 8 2.77 -36.70 -16.18
C SER A 8 3.62 -37.41 -15.13
N ARG A 9 3.08 -37.62 -13.95
CA ARG A 9 3.72 -38.38 -12.86
C ARG A 9 3.25 -39.84 -12.80
N GLY A 10 2.61 -40.36 -13.83
CA GLY A 10 2.12 -41.71 -13.87
C GLY A 10 1.21 -41.98 -15.06
N PRO A 11 0.73 -43.22 -15.22
CA PRO A 11 0.02 -43.68 -16.42
C PRO A 11 -1.40 -43.14 -16.61
N THR A 12 -1.93 -42.35 -15.69
CA THR A 12 -3.29 -41.84 -15.75
C THR A 12 -3.35 -40.30 -15.82
N LYS A 13 -4.32 -39.74 -16.56
CA LYS A 13 -4.59 -38.28 -16.63
C LYS A 13 -4.75 -37.60 -15.27
N LYS A 14 -5.16 -38.34 -14.24
CA LYS A 14 -5.31 -37.84 -12.87
C LYS A 14 -3.99 -37.47 -12.18
N LEU A 15 -2.86 -37.91 -12.74
CA LEU A 15 -1.51 -37.68 -12.22
C LEU A 15 -0.76 -36.58 -12.97
N THR A 16 -1.40 -35.93 -13.95
CA THR A 16 -0.84 -34.76 -14.63
C THR A 16 -0.95 -33.51 -13.74
N GLU A 17 -0.14 -32.49 -14.01
CA GLU A 17 -0.19 -31.22 -13.30
C GLU A 17 -1.57 -30.56 -13.43
N LEU A 18 -2.17 -30.54 -14.60
CA LEU A 18 -3.51 -30.02 -14.82
C LEU A 18 -4.56 -30.80 -14.00
N GLY A 19 -4.47 -32.15 -13.96
CA GLY A 19 -5.35 -32.97 -13.13
C GLY A 19 -5.19 -32.73 -11.63
N LEU A 20 -4.00 -32.33 -11.18
CA LEU A 20 -3.75 -31.89 -9.80
C LEU A 20 -4.47 -30.58 -9.53
N ILE A 21 -4.37 -29.60 -10.43
CA ILE A 21 -5.02 -28.28 -10.31
C ILE A 21 -6.54 -28.46 -10.24
N GLU A 22 -7.14 -29.21 -11.18
CA GLU A 22 -8.58 -29.49 -11.22
C GLU A 22 -9.08 -30.13 -9.92
N ARG A 23 -8.34 -31.11 -9.41
CA ARG A 23 -8.69 -31.79 -8.15
C ARG A 23 -8.66 -30.84 -6.96
N ILE A 24 -7.68 -29.92 -6.89
CA ILE A 24 -7.53 -29.00 -5.75
C ILE A 24 -8.62 -27.93 -5.80
N ILE A 25 -8.94 -27.38 -6.97
CA ILE A 25 -10.03 -26.41 -7.15
C ILE A 25 -11.38 -26.99 -6.70
N GLY A 26 -11.61 -28.28 -6.94
CA GLY A 26 -12.82 -28.96 -6.52
C GLY A 26 -12.94 -29.25 -5.02
N GLN A 27 -11.91 -28.98 -4.21
CA GLN A 27 -11.87 -29.26 -2.77
C GLN A 27 -12.22 -28.02 -1.94
N LYS A 28 -13.21 -28.12 -1.03
CA LYS A 28 -13.52 -27.03 -0.09
C LYS A 28 -12.36 -26.69 0.87
N LYS A 29 -11.54 -27.68 1.25
CA LYS A 29 -10.36 -27.53 2.11
C LYS A 29 -9.21 -28.38 1.57
N PRO A 30 -8.36 -27.85 0.69
CA PRO A 30 -7.20 -28.56 0.18
C PRO A 30 -6.23 -28.91 1.32
N ARG A 31 -5.73 -30.15 1.34
CA ARG A 31 -4.73 -30.61 2.34
C ARG A 31 -3.28 -30.47 1.86
N ILE A 32 -3.05 -29.80 0.74
CA ILE A 32 -1.71 -29.56 0.20
C ILE A 32 -1.25 -28.14 0.57
N SER A 33 0.01 -27.98 0.98
CA SER A 33 0.58 -26.66 1.19
C SER A 33 0.76 -25.93 -0.17
N LEU A 34 0.63 -24.62 -0.18
CA LEU A 34 0.77 -23.78 -1.39
C LEU A 34 2.13 -24.00 -2.06
N ARG A 35 3.21 -24.05 -1.28
CA ARG A 35 4.57 -24.34 -1.79
C ARG A 35 4.64 -25.70 -2.52
N LYS A 36 4.04 -26.75 -1.95
CA LYS A 36 4.02 -28.08 -2.59
C LYS A 36 3.16 -28.09 -3.84
N PHE A 37 2.05 -27.36 -3.83
CA PHE A 37 1.16 -27.22 -4.97
C PHE A 37 1.90 -26.54 -6.14
N ILE A 38 2.48 -25.35 -5.93
CA ILE A 38 3.25 -24.63 -6.96
C ILE A 38 4.36 -25.52 -7.52
N LYS A 39 5.11 -26.20 -6.63
CA LYS A 39 6.19 -27.10 -7.05
C LYS A 39 5.72 -28.27 -7.92
N GLN A 40 4.50 -28.77 -7.68
CA GLN A 40 3.99 -29.95 -8.38
C GLN A 40 3.18 -29.64 -9.64
N SER A 41 2.87 -28.38 -9.88
CA SER A 41 2.05 -27.91 -11.00
C SER A 41 2.66 -26.73 -11.73
N SER A 42 3.99 -26.58 -11.70
CA SER A 42 4.69 -25.38 -12.18
C SER A 42 4.45 -25.07 -13.64
N GLU A 43 4.52 -26.06 -14.53
CA GLU A 43 4.35 -25.85 -15.97
C GLU A 43 2.89 -25.50 -16.32
N ALA A 44 1.95 -26.32 -15.87
CA ALA A 44 0.53 -26.07 -16.14
C ALA A 44 0.04 -24.76 -15.46
N LEU A 45 0.58 -24.45 -14.27
CA LEU A 45 0.24 -23.21 -13.56
C LEU A 45 0.77 -21.97 -14.31
N SER A 46 2.00 -22.00 -14.80
CA SER A 46 2.58 -20.89 -15.58
C SER A 46 1.85 -20.66 -16.90
N GLU A 47 1.35 -21.70 -17.56
CA GLU A 47 0.53 -21.54 -18.75
C GLU A 47 -0.86 -20.99 -18.45
N LEU A 48 -1.48 -21.41 -17.34
CA LEU A 48 -2.80 -20.96 -16.94
C LEU A 48 -2.78 -19.52 -16.36
N LYS A 49 -1.76 -19.22 -15.59
CA LYS A 49 -1.56 -17.95 -14.85
C LYS A 49 -0.11 -17.52 -14.97
N PRO A 50 0.28 -16.88 -16.08
CA PRO A 50 1.68 -16.52 -16.35
C PRO A 50 2.20 -15.39 -15.46
N CYS A 51 1.30 -14.63 -14.81
CA CYS A 51 1.66 -13.53 -13.92
C CYS A 51 1.51 -13.92 -12.46
N PHE A 52 2.59 -13.77 -11.70
CA PHE A 52 2.64 -13.97 -10.26
C PHE A 52 2.88 -12.63 -9.57
N MET A 53 2.00 -12.25 -8.65
CA MET A 53 2.14 -11.05 -7.83
C MET A 53 2.27 -11.48 -6.37
N MET A 54 3.39 -11.14 -5.74
CA MET A 54 3.68 -11.50 -4.36
C MET A 54 4.77 -10.61 -3.77
N SER A 55 4.88 -10.59 -2.43
CA SER A 55 5.98 -9.91 -1.76
C SER A 55 7.31 -10.68 -1.93
N PRO A 56 8.47 -10.02 -1.74
CA PRO A 56 9.77 -10.68 -1.79
C PRO A 56 9.89 -11.89 -0.85
N LEU A 57 9.37 -11.76 0.38
CA LEU A 57 9.36 -12.84 1.35
C LEU A 57 8.53 -14.03 0.86
N THR A 58 7.34 -13.77 0.34
CA THR A 58 6.46 -14.81 -0.21
C THR A 58 7.12 -15.51 -1.41
N LEU A 59 7.84 -14.77 -2.26
CA LEU A 59 8.60 -15.32 -3.37
C LEU A 59 9.67 -16.29 -2.86
N ALA A 60 10.44 -15.90 -1.85
CA ALA A 60 11.48 -16.74 -1.26
C ALA A 60 10.92 -18.02 -0.62
N GLU A 61 9.76 -17.94 0.02
CA GLU A 61 9.11 -19.08 0.66
C GLU A 61 8.46 -20.06 -0.33
N LEU A 62 7.78 -19.57 -1.34
CA LEU A 62 6.92 -20.39 -2.19
C LEU A 62 7.58 -20.84 -3.48
N VAL A 63 8.45 -20.01 -4.05
CA VAL A 63 9.05 -20.25 -5.35
C VAL A 63 10.48 -20.74 -5.20
N ARG A 64 10.84 -21.77 -5.94
CA ARG A 64 12.20 -22.33 -5.92
C ARG A 64 13.23 -21.28 -6.39
N SER A 65 14.42 -21.37 -5.80
CA SER A 65 15.59 -20.69 -6.35
C SER A 65 16.03 -21.43 -7.62
N GLN A 66 15.61 -20.93 -8.75
CA GLN A 66 15.97 -21.42 -10.08
C GLN A 66 16.23 -20.20 -10.95
N GLU A 67 17.34 -20.19 -11.63
CA GLU A 67 17.68 -19.13 -12.57
C GLU A 67 16.67 -19.11 -13.74
N ASP A 68 16.37 -17.92 -14.24
CA ASP A 68 15.50 -17.69 -15.40
C ASP A 68 14.12 -18.38 -15.31
N LEU A 69 13.54 -18.42 -14.12
CA LEU A 69 12.19 -18.96 -13.93
C LEU A 69 11.11 -18.05 -14.54
N PHE A 70 11.36 -16.74 -14.53
CA PHE A 70 10.48 -15.73 -15.10
C PHE A 70 11.16 -14.97 -16.23
N ASP A 71 10.44 -14.69 -17.31
CA ASP A 71 10.94 -13.88 -18.41
C ASP A 71 11.15 -12.43 -17.98
N LEU A 72 10.30 -11.92 -17.08
CA LEU A 72 10.28 -10.53 -16.65
C LEU A 72 9.92 -10.41 -15.17
N LEU A 73 10.74 -9.69 -14.43
CA LEU A 73 10.46 -9.19 -13.10
C LEU A 73 10.00 -7.72 -13.19
N ILE A 74 8.93 -7.39 -12.53
CA ILE A 74 8.50 -5.99 -12.30
C ILE A 74 8.55 -5.74 -10.81
N ILE A 75 9.37 -4.80 -10.37
CA ILE A 75 9.42 -4.32 -8.99
C ILE A 75 8.67 -2.99 -8.97
N ASP A 76 7.55 -2.96 -8.26
CA ASP A 76 6.78 -1.75 -8.02
C ASP A 76 7.09 -1.20 -6.63
N GLU A 77 6.92 0.13 -6.43
CA GLU A 77 7.29 0.85 -5.20
C GLU A 77 8.75 0.61 -4.78
N ALA A 78 9.66 0.61 -5.75
CA ALA A 78 11.06 0.24 -5.54
C ALA A 78 11.82 1.20 -4.61
N SER A 79 11.32 2.42 -4.40
CA SER A 79 11.86 3.37 -3.41
C SER A 79 11.73 2.85 -1.97
N GLN A 80 10.77 1.97 -1.69
CA GLN A 80 10.53 1.37 -0.37
C GLN A 80 11.18 0.00 -0.19
N MET A 81 11.75 -0.57 -1.24
CA MET A 81 12.32 -1.91 -1.20
C MET A 81 13.81 -1.85 -0.99
N ARG A 82 14.29 -2.55 0.04
CA ARG A 82 15.73 -2.70 0.29
C ARG A 82 16.37 -3.54 -0.81
N MET A 83 17.65 -3.29 -1.06
CA MET A 83 18.40 -4.00 -2.10
C MET A 83 18.40 -5.52 -1.88
N GLN A 84 18.60 -5.98 -0.64
CA GLN A 84 18.62 -7.40 -0.28
C GLN A 84 17.30 -8.11 -0.55
N ASP A 85 16.17 -7.42 -0.43
CA ASP A 85 14.85 -8.01 -0.69
C ASP A 85 14.60 -8.25 -2.17
N ALA A 86 15.19 -7.42 -3.05
CA ALA A 86 15.06 -7.53 -4.49
C ALA A 86 15.87 -8.70 -5.08
N ILE A 87 16.98 -9.11 -4.44
CA ILE A 87 17.92 -10.13 -4.96
C ILE A 87 17.19 -11.43 -5.30
N GLY A 88 16.27 -11.85 -4.46
CA GLY A 88 15.50 -13.08 -4.68
C GLY A 88 14.70 -13.09 -5.99
N GLY A 89 14.13 -11.95 -6.35
CA GLY A 89 13.42 -11.76 -7.62
C GLY A 89 14.36 -11.66 -8.80
N LEU A 90 15.40 -10.85 -8.67
CA LEU A 90 16.42 -10.64 -9.72
C LEU A 90 17.11 -11.95 -10.13
N ALA A 91 17.45 -12.80 -9.17
CA ALA A 91 18.10 -14.09 -9.42
C ALA A 91 17.18 -15.13 -10.09
N ARG A 92 15.89 -14.87 -10.23
CA ARG A 92 14.90 -15.77 -10.86
C ARG A 92 14.36 -15.26 -12.19
N SER A 93 14.91 -14.17 -12.71
CA SER A 93 14.34 -13.48 -13.86
C SER A 93 15.40 -13.08 -14.86
N SER A 94 15.10 -13.24 -16.15
CA SER A 94 16.01 -12.89 -17.25
C SER A 94 16.07 -11.38 -17.51
N GLN A 95 14.99 -10.66 -17.21
CA GLN A 95 14.87 -9.22 -17.41
C GLN A 95 14.17 -8.58 -16.19
N CYS A 96 14.45 -7.29 -15.96
CA CYS A 96 13.75 -6.56 -14.92
C CYS A 96 13.32 -5.16 -15.36
N VAL A 97 12.17 -4.71 -14.80
CA VAL A 97 11.69 -3.35 -14.83
C VAL A 97 11.52 -2.89 -13.39
N ILE A 98 12.21 -1.83 -13.02
CA ILE A 98 12.17 -1.27 -11.67
C ILE A 98 11.38 0.03 -11.72
N VAL A 99 10.26 0.07 -10.99
CA VAL A 99 9.32 1.18 -10.94
C VAL A 99 9.32 1.76 -9.54
N GLY A 100 9.46 3.07 -9.42
CA GLY A 100 9.47 3.75 -8.14
C GLY A 100 9.59 5.26 -8.35
N ASP A 101 9.53 5.98 -7.24
CA ASP A 101 9.60 7.43 -7.22
C ASP A 101 10.68 7.89 -6.23
N PRO A 102 11.77 8.52 -6.71
CA PRO A 102 12.86 8.95 -5.83
C PRO A 102 12.48 10.14 -4.92
N GLN A 103 11.29 10.74 -5.12
CA GLN A 103 10.77 11.81 -4.27
C GLN A 103 9.86 11.28 -3.16
N GLN A 104 9.60 9.97 -3.14
CA GLN A 104 8.84 9.31 -2.06
C GLN A 104 9.78 8.79 -0.97
N LEU A 105 9.19 8.34 0.14
CA LEU A 105 9.95 7.87 1.29
C LEU A 105 10.84 6.67 0.94
N ALA A 106 12.07 6.71 1.43
CA ALA A 106 13.00 5.58 1.38
C ALA A 106 12.56 4.47 2.36
N PRO A 107 13.14 3.25 2.27
CA PRO A 107 12.91 2.22 3.26
C PRO A 107 13.24 2.74 4.66
N SER A 108 12.36 2.56 5.64
CA SER A 108 12.61 2.97 7.02
C SER A 108 12.67 1.76 7.93
N ASP A 109 13.61 1.78 8.89
CA ASP A 109 13.74 0.78 9.95
C ASP A 109 12.87 1.08 11.17
N PHE A 110 11.84 1.90 11.02
CA PHE A 110 11.02 2.37 12.13
C PHE A 110 10.47 1.24 13.04
N PHE A 111 10.24 0.06 12.49
CA PHE A 111 9.86 -1.12 13.28
C PHE A 111 11.02 -1.90 13.90
N ALA A 112 12.27 -1.57 13.54
CA ALA A 112 13.45 -2.23 14.08
C ALA A 112 14.04 -1.51 15.31
N VAL A 113 13.63 -0.26 15.56
CA VAL A 113 14.11 0.53 16.70
C VAL A 113 13.16 0.35 17.90
N THR A 114 13.16 -0.85 18.44
CA THR A 114 12.83 -1.07 19.86
C THR A 114 14.18 -1.09 20.61
N GLU A 115 14.42 -0.11 21.49
CA GLU A 115 15.47 -0.14 22.53
C GLU A 115 16.90 0.32 22.18
N GLN A 116 17.12 1.34 21.37
CA GLN A 116 18.37 2.11 21.55
C GLN A 116 18.10 3.60 21.38
N GLU A 117 18.13 4.31 22.51
CA GLU A 117 18.21 5.76 22.57
C GLU A 117 19.55 6.23 21.97
N ASP A 118 19.48 7.34 21.23
CA ASP A 118 20.58 8.23 20.92
C ASP A 118 21.74 7.72 20.05
N THR A 119 21.48 7.46 18.75
CA THR A 119 22.46 7.78 17.72
C THR A 119 21.77 8.45 16.54
N GLU A 120 21.99 9.75 16.41
CA GLU A 120 21.53 10.63 15.33
C GLU A 120 22.27 10.35 13.99
N GLU A 121 22.34 9.13 13.56
CA GLU A 121 22.63 8.78 12.18
C GLU A 121 21.56 7.78 11.76
N ASP A 122 20.40 8.30 11.34
CA ASP A 122 19.46 7.55 10.49
C ASP A 122 20.24 7.15 9.23
N LEU A 123 20.85 5.97 9.26
CA LEU A 123 21.41 5.34 8.07
C LEU A 123 20.24 5.08 7.14
N VAL A 124 19.98 6.03 6.25
CA VAL A 124 19.02 5.86 5.15
C VAL A 124 19.51 4.66 4.34
N GLU A 125 18.89 3.52 4.51
CA GLU A 125 19.22 2.34 3.72
C GLU A 125 18.93 2.64 2.24
N GLU A 126 19.92 2.38 1.39
CA GLU A 126 19.76 2.52 -0.06
C GLU A 126 18.68 1.58 -0.58
N SER A 127 17.72 2.14 -1.29
CA SER A 127 16.67 1.37 -1.95
C SER A 127 17.20 0.69 -3.22
N ILE A 128 16.49 -0.35 -3.68
CA ILE A 128 16.78 -0.93 -5.00
C ILE A 128 16.59 0.09 -6.13
N LEU A 129 15.75 1.12 -5.94
CA LEU A 129 15.57 2.20 -6.89
C LEU A 129 16.84 3.04 -7.02
N ASP A 130 17.50 3.39 -5.90
CA ASP A 130 18.74 4.19 -5.91
C ASP A 130 19.84 3.47 -6.68
N LEU A 131 20.01 2.17 -6.43
CA LEU A 131 20.92 1.34 -7.21
C LEU A 131 20.54 1.30 -8.70
N ALA A 132 19.26 1.17 -9.00
CA ALA A 132 18.77 1.09 -10.37
C ALA A 132 19.05 2.38 -11.14
N LEU A 133 18.84 3.54 -10.53
CA LEU A 133 19.08 4.85 -11.15
C LEU A 133 20.55 5.03 -11.57
N THR A 134 21.47 4.42 -10.85
CA THR A 134 22.91 4.49 -11.18
C THR A 134 23.35 3.47 -12.23
N ARG A 135 22.72 2.29 -12.27
CA ARG A 135 23.19 1.13 -13.04
C ARG A 135 22.39 0.84 -14.30
N PHE A 136 21.09 1.10 -14.31
CA PHE A 136 20.20 0.69 -15.39
C PHE A 136 19.80 1.85 -16.29
N LYS A 137 19.77 1.59 -17.59
CA LYS A 137 19.31 2.52 -18.64
C LYS A 137 18.48 1.73 -19.66
N PRO A 138 17.50 2.32 -20.33
CA PRO A 138 17.06 3.72 -20.20
C PRO A 138 16.14 3.96 -19.00
N MET A 139 16.17 5.16 -18.48
CA MET A 139 15.20 5.65 -17.52
C MET A 139 14.03 6.34 -18.25
N ARG A 140 12.82 6.15 -17.76
CA ARG A 140 11.60 6.79 -18.29
C ARG A 140 10.73 7.27 -17.13
N MET A 141 10.24 8.49 -17.22
CA MET A 141 9.28 9.05 -16.27
C MET A 141 7.85 8.82 -16.77
N LEU A 142 6.99 8.29 -15.91
CA LEU A 142 5.55 8.20 -16.14
C LEU A 142 4.94 9.57 -15.85
N ARG A 143 4.64 10.35 -16.87
CA ARG A 143 4.21 11.75 -16.73
C ARG A 143 2.70 11.93 -16.56
N TRP A 144 1.90 10.96 -16.93
CA TRP A 144 0.45 11.07 -16.89
C TRP A 144 -0.09 10.79 -15.49
N HIS A 145 -0.63 11.84 -14.83
CA HIS A 145 -1.22 11.72 -13.50
C HIS A 145 -2.75 11.65 -13.60
N TYR A 146 -3.33 10.53 -13.20
CA TYR A 146 -4.77 10.26 -13.27
C TYR A 146 -5.43 9.94 -11.92
N ARG A 147 -4.64 9.68 -10.86
CA ARG A 147 -5.15 9.25 -9.55
C ARG A 147 -5.94 10.36 -8.86
N SER A 148 -5.46 11.59 -8.84
CA SER A 148 -6.12 12.70 -8.16
C SER A 148 -7.32 13.19 -8.95
N ARG A 149 -8.51 13.14 -8.34
CA ARG A 149 -9.75 13.65 -8.95
C ARG A 149 -9.80 15.18 -9.09
N ASN A 150 -8.92 15.88 -8.38
CA ASN A 150 -8.79 17.33 -8.45
C ASN A 150 -7.31 17.71 -8.59
N GLU A 151 -7.01 18.55 -9.57
CA GLU A 151 -5.66 19.00 -9.89
C GLU A 151 -4.93 19.67 -8.70
N LYS A 152 -5.70 20.34 -7.82
CA LYS A 152 -5.13 21.05 -6.65
C LYS A 152 -4.43 20.11 -5.68
N LEU A 153 -4.81 18.83 -5.66
CA LEU A 153 -4.19 17.84 -4.77
C LEU A 153 -2.75 17.51 -5.17
N ILE A 154 -2.40 17.63 -6.45
CA ILE A 154 -1.07 17.27 -6.95
C ILE A 154 -0.27 18.48 -7.45
N ASN A 155 -0.89 19.63 -7.66
CA ASN A 155 -0.22 20.80 -8.23
C ASN A 155 0.99 21.25 -7.40
N PHE A 156 0.88 21.22 -6.07
CA PHE A 156 1.98 21.56 -5.19
C PHE A 156 3.18 20.63 -5.42
N SER A 157 2.94 19.32 -5.38
CA SER A 157 3.98 18.32 -5.61
C SER A 157 4.55 18.40 -7.03
N ASN A 158 3.71 18.63 -8.05
CA ASN A 158 4.17 18.79 -9.43
C ASN A 158 5.14 19.97 -9.57
N HIS A 159 4.84 21.08 -8.89
CA HIS A 159 5.70 22.27 -8.96
C HIS A 159 7.01 22.09 -8.20
N HIS A 160 6.97 21.54 -6.97
CA HIS A 160 8.12 21.53 -6.09
C HIS A 160 9.02 20.28 -6.24
N PHE A 161 8.47 19.16 -6.68
CA PHE A 161 9.19 17.88 -6.72
C PHE A 161 9.35 17.30 -8.13
N TYR A 162 8.44 17.64 -9.05
CA TYR A 162 8.43 17.04 -10.40
C TYR A 162 8.62 18.07 -11.51
N GLU A 163 9.15 19.27 -11.21
CA GLU A 163 9.53 20.31 -12.18
C GLU A 163 8.39 20.65 -13.18
N ASN A 164 7.13 20.54 -12.77
CA ASN A 164 5.94 20.68 -13.61
C ASN A 164 5.89 19.69 -14.79
N GLN A 165 6.54 18.54 -14.69
CA GLN A 165 6.57 17.55 -15.76
C GLN A 165 5.35 16.64 -15.80
N LEU A 166 4.56 16.57 -14.71
CA LEU A 166 3.35 15.77 -14.69
C LEU A 166 2.26 16.40 -15.56
N ILE A 167 1.64 15.58 -16.39
CA ILE A 167 0.47 15.94 -17.20
C ILE A 167 -0.77 15.67 -16.35
N ILE A 168 -1.43 16.74 -15.92
CA ILE A 168 -2.56 16.68 -14.99
C ILE A 168 -3.83 17.09 -15.76
N PRO A 169 -4.81 16.19 -15.96
CA PRO A 169 -6.09 16.56 -16.53
C PRO A 169 -6.82 17.56 -15.63
N PRO A 170 -7.40 18.63 -16.19
CA PRO A 170 -8.15 19.61 -15.41
C PRO A 170 -9.41 18.98 -14.82
N SER A 171 -9.71 19.32 -13.56
CA SER A 171 -10.94 18.86 -12.89
C SER A 171 -12.13 19.77 -13.24
N PRO A 172 -13.29 19.21 -13.58
CA PRO A 172 -14.51 19.99 -13.77
C PRO A 172 -15.10 20.50 -12.44
N SER A 173 -14.57 20.05 -11.29
CA SER A 173 -15.09 20.39 -9.96
C SER A 173 -14.61 21.76 -9.51
N ILE A 174 -15.55 22.64 -9.17
CA ILE A 174 -15.29 23.97 -8.59
C ILE A 174 -15.02 23.86 -7.07
N ASN A 175 -15.30 22.72 -6.46
CA ASN A 175 -15.18 22.53 -5.01
C ASN A 175 -13.74 22.64 -4.53
N LYS A 176 -13.56 23.17 -3.31
CA LYS A 176 -12.27 23.15 -2.64
C LYS A 176 -11.89 21.70 -2.34
N ALA A 177 -10.75 21.27 -2.89
CA ALA A 177 -10.20 19.94 -2.62
C ALA A 177 -9.37 19.90 -1.34
N ILE A 178 -8.83 21.05 -0.92
CA ILE A 178 -7.98 21.18 0.27
C ILE A 178 -8.64 22.17 1.22
N HIS A 179 -8.85 21.75 2.47
CA HIS A 179 -9.37 22.58 3.55
C HIS A 179 -8.30 22.67 4.63
N HIS A 180 -7.98 23.87 5.06
CA HIS A 180 -7.07 24.12 6.14
C HIS A 180 -7.84 24.66 7.34
N ASN A 181 -7.76 23.94 8.47
CA ASN A 181 -8.33 24.33 9.75
C ASN A 181 -7.20 24.67 10.70
N PHE A 182 -7.08 25.93 11.07
CA PHE A 182 -6.07 26.36 12.02
C PHE A 182 -6.59 26.19 13.43
N ALA A 183 -5.99 25.26 14.18
CA ALA A 183 -6.20 25.15 15.62
C ALA A 183 -5.14 26.00 16.33
N LYS A 184 -5.58 26.98 17.18
CA LYS A 184 -4.66 27.67 18.08
C LYS A 184 -4.22 26.71 19.17
N ALA A 185 -3.18 25.96 18.90
CA ALA A 185 -2.71 24.90 19.76
C ALA A 185 -1.25 25.07 20.09
N LEU A 186 -0.90 24.80 21.34
CA LEU A 186 0.50 24.75 21.76
C LEU A 186 0.97 23.31 21.62
N TYR A 187 2.03 23.12 20.83
CA TYR A 187 2.74 21.86 20.76
C TYR A 187 3.42 21.59 22.11
N LYS A 188 3.10 20.48 22.74
CA LYS A 188 3.71 20.10 24.02
C LYS A 188 4.22 18.66 23.95
N GLY A 189 5.52 18.54 23.86
CA GLY A 189 6.16 17.25 23.72
C GLY A 189 5.89 16.59 22.34
N LYS A 190 5.42 15.36 22.32
CA LYS A 190 5.18 14.57 21.09
C LYS A 190 3.73 14.56 20.63
N ILE A 191 2.83 15.30 21.32
CA ILE A 191 1.38 15.31 21.09
C ILE A 191 0.79 16.73 21.08
N ASN A 192 -0.37 16.87 20.45
CA ASN A 192 -1.14 18.10 20.41
C ASN A 192 -2.64 17.81 20.67
N ASN A 193 -3.08 17.97 21.92
CA ASN A 193 -4.44 17.67 22.33
C ASN A 193 -5.50 18.56 21.67
N GLN A 194 -5.19 19.86 21.50
CA GLN A 194 -6.15 20.80 20.93
C GLN A 194 -6.37 20.54 19.45
N GLU A 195 -5.32 20.18 18.71
CA GLU A 195 -5.43 19.76 17.33
C GLU A 195 -6.19 18.44 17.21
N LYS A 196 -5.91 17.46 18.11
CA LYS A 196 -6.68 16.21 18.20
C LYS A 196 -8.18 16.49 18.37
N ASP A 197 -8.56 17.37 19.31
CA ASP A 197 -9.97 17.68 19.56
C ASP A 197 -10.64 18.31 18.34
N ALA A 198 -9.97 19.24 17.67
CA ALA A 198 -10.47 19.88 16.45
C ALA A 198 -10.62 18.88 15.29
N LEU A 199 -9.61 18.01 15.09
CA LEU A 199 -9.63 16.99 14.05
C LEU A 199 -10.72 15.96 14.30
N VAL A 200 -10.81 15.42 15.53
CA VAL A 200 -11.82 14.41 15.90
C VAL A 200 -13.22 15.00 15.74
N GLY A 201 -13.44 16.24 16.16
CA GLY A 201 -14.73 16.91 15.95
C GLY A 201 -15.16 16.94 14.49
N GLY A 202 -14.27 17.37 13.58
CA GLY A 202 -14.54 17.38 12.14
C GLY A 202 -14.71 15.98 11.55
N LEU A 203 -13.93 15.01 12.02
CA LEU A 203 -14.00 13.60 11.61
C LEU A 203 -15.35 12.97 12.00
N LEU A 204 -15.83 13.20 13.22
CA LEU A 204 -17.11 12.68 13.67
C LEU A 204 -18.29 13.25 12.86
N ASP A 205 -18.25 14.53 12.55
CA ASP A 205 -19.24 15.17 11.67
C ASP A 205 -19.23 14.56 10.26
N PHE A 206 -18.05 14.21 9.75
CA PHE A 206 -17.90 13.54 8.47
C PHE A 206 -18.45 12.11 8.52
N MET A 207 -18.08 11.32 9.53
CA MET A 207 -18.53 9.92 9.69
C MET A 207 -20.05 9.84 9.75
N LYS A 208 -20.69 10.69 10.54
CA LYS A 208 -22.15 10.74 10.67
C LYS A 208 -22.89 10.95 9.36
N LYS A 209 -22.28 11.69 8.44
CA LYS A 209 -22.88 11.99 7.12
C LYS A 209 -22.59 10.93 6.06
N ASN A 210 -21.60 10.05 6.30
CA ASN A 210 -21.04 9.15 5.28
C ASN A 210 -21.09 7.66 5.66
N ILE A 211 -22.04 7.25 6.49
CA ILE A 211 -22.30 5.83 6.75
C ILE A 211 -22.77 5.17 5.47
N ARG A 212 -22.04 4.16 5.01
CA ARG A 212 -22.34 3.43 3.79
C ARG A 212 -23.50 2.47 3.99
N LYS A 213 -24.52 2.57 3.17
CA LYS A 213 -25.77 1.78 3.32
C LYS A 213 -25.68 0.42 2.67
N ASN A 214 -24.96 0.30 1.56
CA ASN A 214 -24.77 -0.93 0.79
C ASN A 214 -23.58 -0.79 -0.18
N ASP A 215 -23.20 -1.87 -0.86
CA ASP A 215 -22.06 -1.90 -1.79
C ASP A 215 -22.19 -0.98 -3.00
N ASN A 216 -23.37 -0.57 -3.35
CA ASN A 216 -23.66 0.35 -4.46
C ASN A 216 -23.84 1.81 -4.01
N ASP A 217 -23.61 2.12 -2.74
CA ASP A 217 -23.73 3.49 -2.21
C ASP A 217 -22.56 4.37 -2.64
N LYS A 218 -22.71 5.02 -3.80
CA LYS A 218 -21.72 5.96 -4.35
C LYS A 218 -21.77 7.36 -3.72
N LYS A 219 -22.69 7.62 -2.81
CA LYS A 219 -22.83 8.94 -2.16
C LYS A 219 -22.02 9.02 -0.87
N SER A 220 -21.89 7.92 -0.15
CA SER A 220 -21.06 7.83 1.03
C SER A 220 -19.58 7.89 0.65
N LYS A 221 -18.78 8.50 1.51
CA LYS A 221 -17.36 8.73 1.29
C LYS A 221 -16.53 8.05 2.35
N SER A 222 -15.45 7.43 1.91
CA SER A 222 -14.42 6.85 2.76
C SER A 222 -13.52 7.91 3.36
N CYS A 223 -12.91 7.65 4.53
CA CYS A 223 -11.90 8.52 5.08
C CYS A 223 -10.76 7.79 5.78
N LEU A 224 -9.65 8.51 5.90
CA LEU A 224 -8.43 8.11 6.57
C LEU A 224 -7.94 9.28 7.43
N VAL A 225 -7.35 8.98 8.57
CA VAL A 225 -6.63 9.98 9.37
C VAL A 225 -5.13 9.71 9.25
N VAL A 226 -4.36 10.76 9.00
CA VAL A 226 -2.89 10.71 8.91
C VAL A 226 -2.28 11.63 9.95
N THR A 227 -1.28 11.16 10.67
CA THR A 227 -0.54 11.91 11.68
C THR A 227 0.95 11.93 11.36
N MET A 228 1.66 12.94 11.85
CA MET A 228 3.11 13.06 11.62
C MET A 228 3.93 12.12 12.51
N ASN A 229 3.35 11.56 13.58
CA ASN A 229 4.03 10.61 14.44
C ASN A 229 3.06 9.61 15.09
N ILE A 230 3.63 8.54 15.67
CA ILE A 230 2.87 7.47 16.31
C ILE A 230 2.16 7.91 17.60
N PHE A 231 2.72 8.84 18.36
CA PHE A 231 2.11 9.29 19.63
C PHE A 231 0.81 10.05 19.39
N GLN A 232 0.75 10.86 18.34
CA GLN A 232 -0.46 11.55 17.93
C GLN A 232 -1.48 10.58 17.34
N GLN A 233 -1.03 9.54 16.64
CA GLN A 233 -1.89 8.47 16.14
C GLN A 233 -2.58 7.76 17.30
N GLU A 234 -1.82 7.27 18.28
CA GLU A 234 -2.35 6.58 19.45
C GLU A 234 -3.34 7.45 20.25
N LEU A 235 -3.03 8.75 20.40
CA LEU A 235 -3.88 9.70 21.07
C LEU A 235 -5.24 9.87 20.37
N ILE A 236 -5.25 9.92 19.03
CA ILE A 236 -6.48 10.02 18.23
C ILE A 236 -7.26 8.71 18.29
N GLU A 237 -6.57 7.56 18.18
CA GLU A 237 -7.21 6.25 18.28
C GLU A 237 -7.88 6.04 19.64
N GLU A 238 -7.23 6.43 20.74
CA GLU A 238 -7.79 6.34 22.07
C GLU A 238 -9.06 7.21 22.21
N GLU A 239 -9.01 8.45 21.75
CA GLU A 239 -10.19 9.33 21.77
C GLU A 239 -11.34 8.74 20.94
N LEU A 240 -11.06 8.19 19.76
CA LEU A 240 -12.09 7.56 18.93
C LEU A 240 -12.71 6.34 19.61
N ARG A 241 -11.91 5.48 20.27
CA ARG A 241 -12.43 4.35 21.06
C ARG A 241 -13.35 4.81 22.19
N LEU A 242 -12.95 5.87 22.92
CA LEU A 242 -13.78 6.45 23.98
C LEU A 242 -15.10 7.02 23.45
N ARG A 243 -15.08 7.64 22.26
CA ARG A 243 -16.28 8.17 21.61
C ARG A 243 -17.18 7.08 21.05
N GLU A 244 -16.61 6.04 20.48
CA GLU A 244 -17.35 4.88 19.93
C GLU A 244 -18.23 4.23 21.00
N THR A 245 -17.78 4.16 22.26
CA THR A 245 -18.60 3.61 23.37
C THR A 245 -19.84 4.44 23.68
N LYS A 246 -19.84 5.73 23.32
CA LYS A 246 -20.92 6.68 23.61
C LYS A 246 -21.81 6.97 22.41
N GLU A 247 -21.23 6.87 21.21
CA GLU A 247 -21.83 7.33 19.96
C GLU A 247 -21.84 6.19 18.92
N GLY A 248 -22.92 5.42 18.88
CA GLY A 248 -23.02 4.20 18.06
C GLY A 248 -22.77 4.39 16.55
N TYR A 249 -23.03 5.60 15.99
CA TYR A 249 -22.81 5.88 14.57
C TYR A 249 -21.33 5.78 14.15
N ILE A 250 -20.38 5.89 15.09
CA ILE A 250 -18.94 5.70 14.80
C ILE A 250 -18.70 4.24 14.42
N SER A 251 -19.20 3.31 15.25
CA SER A 251 -19.15 1.87 14.96
C SER A 251 -19.87 1.53 13.65
N ASP A 252 -21.03 2.17 13.40
CA ASP A 252 -21.78 1.95 12.16
C ASP A 252 -20.97 2.42 10.93
N TYR A 253 -20.29 3.56 11.02
CA TYR A 253 -19.42 4.04 9.95
C TYR A 253 -18.27 3.05 9.72
N ILE A 254 -17.50 2.71 10.76
CA ILE A 254 -16.35 1.80 10.66
C ILE A 254 -16.78 0.48 10.04
N LYS A 255 -17.79 -0.19 10.58
CA LYS A 255 -18.31 -1.46 10.07
C LYS A 255 -18.80 -1.38 8.63
N SER A 256 -19.35 -0.24 8.22
CA SER A 256 -19.85 -0.07 6.85
C SER A 256 -18.74 -0.06 5.79
N TRP A 257 -17.49 0.18 6.20
CA TRP A 257 -16.31 0.20 5.33
C TRP A 257 -15.34 -0.98 5.53
N ASP A 258 -15.50 -1.80 6.60
CA ASP A 258 -14.56 -2.88 6.97
C ASP A 258 -14.29 -3.91 5.86
N ASN A 259 -15.30 -4.25 5.07
CA ASN A 259 -15.16 -5.24 3.99
C ASN A 259 -14.79 -4.62 2.64
N THR A 260 -14.24 -3.40 2.65
CA THR A 260 -13.80 -2.70 1.45
C THR A 260 -12.29 -2.51 1.46
N LEU A 261 -11.73 -2.14 0.31
CA LEU A 261 -10.32 -1.70 0.23
C LEU A 261 -10.10 -0.33 0.89
N GLU A 262 -11.18 0.39 1.17
CA GLU A 262 -11.18 1.74 1.72
C GLU A 262 -11.62 1.79 3.18
N LYS A 263 -11.29 0.76 3.99
CA LYS A 263 -11.60 0.72 5.42
C LYS A 263 -11.05 1.94 6.14
N PHE A 264 -11.75 2.36 7.22
CA PHE A 264 -11.29 3.44 8.07
C PHE A 264 -10.06 3.02 8.89
N GLU A 265 -9.04 3.87 8.89
CA GLU A 265 -7.83 3.66 9.69
C GLU A 265 -7.27 5.01 10.17
N VAL A 266 -6.51 4.99 11.25
CA VAL A 266 -5.63 6.09 11.67
C VAL A 266 -4.20 5.61 11.46
N LYS A 267 -3.43 6.36 10.70
CA LYS A 267 -2.06 5.97 10.32
C LYS A 267 -1.08 7.11 10.54
N ASN A 268 0.17 6.79 10.74
CA ASN A 268 1.24 7.79 10.66
C ASN A 268 1.71 7.96 9.20
N LEU A 269 2.50 8.99 8.94
CA LEU A 269 2.97 9.35 7.61
C LEU A 269 3.71 8.20 6.91
N GLU A 270 4.47 7.40 7.66
CA GLU A 270 5.26 6.29 7.12
C GLU A 270 4.41 5.11 6.68
N SER A 271 3.32 4.85 7.41
CA SER A 271 2.43 3.70 7.15
C SER A 271 1.30 3.97 6.16
N VAL A 272 1.14 5.23 5.71
CA VAL A 272 0.02 5.64 4.83
C VAL A 272 0.34 5.50 3.34
N GLN A 273 1.59 5.25 2.98
CA GLN A 273 2.00 5.21 1.58
C GLN A 273 1.21 4.14 0.80
N GLY A 274 0.73 4.52 -0.38
CA GLY A 274 -0.11 3.68 -1.24
C GLY A 274 -1.61 3.71 -0.93
N ASP A 275 -2.02 4.28 0.21
CA ASP A 275 -3.43 4.42 0.57
C ASP A 275 -4.14 5.54 -0.20
N GLU A 276 -5.42 5.33 -0.47
CA GLU A 276 -6.28 6.36 -1.04
C GLU A 276 -7.68 6.30 -0.42
N ARG A 277 -8.29 7.46 -0.18
CA ARG A 277 -9.65 7.62 0.34
C ARG A 277 -10.31 8.85 -0.29
N ASP A 278 -11.63 8.92 -0.20
CA ASP A 278 -12.37 10.11 -0.65
C ASP A 278 -12.03 11.36 0.17
N ALA A 279 -11.69 11.20 1.44
CA ALA A 279 -11.24 12.26 2.31
C ALA A 279 -10.07 11.80 3.20
N ILE A 280 -9.06 12.66 3.34
CA ILE A 280 -7.93 12.42 4.24
C ILE A 280 -7.86 13.59 5.23
N PHE A 281 -7.90 13.25 6.52
CA PHE A 281 -7.74 14.20 7.63
C PHE A 281 -6.28 14.14 8.08
N ILE A 282 -5.58 15.26 8.04
CA ILE A 282 -4.15 15.31 8.37
C ILE A 282 -3.96 16.12 9.65
N SER A 283 -3.37 15.49 10.68
CA SER A 283 -2.86 16.18 11.87
C SER A 283 -1.39 16.52 11.63
N THR A 284 -1.10 17.81 11.50
CA THR A 284 0.26 18.29 11.25
C THR A 284 1.11 18.33 12.51
N LEU A 285 0.46 18.25 13.68
CA LEU A 285 1.07 18.21 15.00
C LEU A 285 1.78 19.51 15.40
N PHE A 286 2.56 20.09 14.49
CA PHE A 286 3.39 21.27 14.74
C PHE A 286 2.56 22.55 14.71
N GLY A 287 2.72 23.39 15.72
CA GLY A 287 2.14 24.70 15.82
C GLY A 287 3.19 25.73 16.23
N PRO A 288 2.85 27.03 16.25
CA PRO A 288 3.75 28.02 16.80
C PRO A 288 4.01 27.73 18.28
N ASN A 289 5.29 27.80 18.67
CA ASN A 289 5.73 27.69 20.06
C ASN A 289 5.25 28.89 20.89
#